data_2557995091276f510a42eeadbc7cbfc7
#
_entry.id   2557995091276f510a42eeadbc7cbfc7
#
_cell.length_a   1.000
_cell.length_b   1.000
_cell.length_c   1.000
_cell.angle_alpha   90.00
_cell.angle_beta   90.00
_cell.angle_gamma   90.00
#
_symmetry.space_group_name_H-M   'P 1'
#
loop_
_entity.id
_entity.type
_entity.pdbx_description
1 polymer ?
#
loop_
_entity_poly.entity_id
_entity_poly.type
_entity_poly.pdbx_seq_one_letter_code
_entity_poly.pdbx_strand_id
1 'polypeptide(L)'
;INTAYTDNGTQSNLINDLFADLQTFLSKYLGWMIIILANGFLVFSIYLIFTKYKNIKLGGPSAIPKYSYTNWIAMLFSAGLGIGLLFYGVAEPIMHLSSYPGMVDGDISYNAGKAIGLANLHWGLHGWAIYSALGLCFAFATYNKNLPFRVSSLLGSKVANNKPLAVTIDIIAIVTTVFGVTTSLGLGTEQISAGLSHIISIQETFSNKMLIILVITLIGLLSVSLGLDSGIKKLSQINMVLAIVLLAFVFLFGPTVFIVNALVQNFGAYVNTLIESATWTEVYDSSSWQNSWTLFYYSWWFAWAPFVSLFIARISYGRSIKEFVIGVLFVPSLIVFLWMGIFGNAAIHQVINE
;
A
#
# COMPACT_ATOMS: atom_id res chain seq x y z
N ILE A 1 8.15 12.81 16.12
CA ILE A 1 8.75 11.64 16.79
C ILE A 1 10.15 12.01 17.24
N ASN A 2 10.27 13.03 18.09
CA ASN A 2 11.57 13.55 18.54
C ASN A 2 11.55 13.88 20.03
N THR A 3 11.20 12.92 20.88
CA THR A 3 11.48 13.06 22.31
C THR A 3 11.44 11.69 22.97
N ALA A 4 12.59 11.10 23.16
CA ALA A 4 12.98 10.23 24.25
C ALA A 4 13.97 9.15 23.79
N TYR A 5 15.23 9.49 23.76
CA TYR A 5 16.32 8.54 24.09
C TYR A 5 17.63 9.33 24.07
N THR A 6 17.87 10.06 25.13
CA THR A 6 19.20 10.59 25.46
C THR A 6 19.95 9.52 26.24
N ASP A 7 20.68 8.65 25.53
CA ASP A 7 21.90 8.07 26.13
C ASP A 7 22.82 7.39 25.09
N ASN A 8 22.82 7.81 23.84
CA ASN A 8 23.88 7.56 22.85
C ASN A 8 23.79 8.60 21.73
N GLY A 9 23.76 9.86 22.10
CA GLY A 9 23.30 10.98 21.26
C GLY A 9 24.06 11.19 19.93
N THR A 10 25.28 10.72 19.78
CA THR A 10 26.07 10.95 18.55
C THR A 10 25.86 9.91 17.46
N GLN A 11 25.66 8.64 17.82
CA GLN A 11 25.44 7.60 16.77
C GLN A 11 24.01 7.57 16.24
N SER A 12 22.99 7.82 17.05
CA SER A 12 21.59 7.87 16.58
C SER A 12 21.36 9.07 15.68
N ASN A 13 21.98 10.21 15.93
CA ASN A 13 21.91 11.38 15.07
C ASN A 13 22.57 11.13 13.71
N LEU A 14 23.76 10.53 13.69
CA LEU A 14 24.47 10.25 12.42
C LEU A 14 23.68 9.32 11.48
N ILE A 15 23.04 8.27 12.02
CA ILE A 15 22.25 7.35 11.23
C ILE A 15 20.96 8.02 10.73
N ASN A 16 20.28 8.76 11.61
CA ASN A 16 19.07 9.50 11.23
C ASN A 16 19.36 10.55 10.15
N ASP A 17 20.46 11.30 10.33
CA ASP A 17 20.91 12.31 9.38
C ASP A 17 21.25 11.68 8.02
N LEU A 18 21.96 10.54 8.02
CA LEU A 18 22.29 9.80 6.79
C LEU A 18 21.02 9.35 6.04
N PHE A 19 20.01 8.82 6.75
CA PHE A 19 18.75 8.42 6.11
C PHE A 19 17.94 9.62 5.61
N ALA A 20 17.92 10.72 6.36
CA ALA A 20 17.25 11.96 5.95
C ALA A 20 17.92 12.56 4.70
N ASP A 21 19.26 12.60 4.67
CA ASP A 21 20.02 13.07 3.51
C ASP A 21 19.81 12.18 2.28
N LEU A 22 19.79 10.85 2.47
CA LEU A 22 19.52 9.90 1.41
C LEU A 22 18.09 10.06 0.87
N GLN A 23 17.10 10.21 1.74
CA GLN A 23 15.71 10.46 1.34
C GLN A 23 15.61 11.77 0.55
N THR A 24 16.23 12.84 1.03
CA THR A 24 16.27 14.14 0.36
C THR A 24 16.94 14.05 -1.00
N PHE A 25 18.07 13.34 -1.09
CA PHE A 25 18.75 13.09 -2.36
C PHE A 25 17.85 12.34 -3.35
N LEU A 26 17.25 11.21 -2.93
CA LEU A 26 16.38 10.41 -3.77
C LEU A 26 15.16 11.20 -4.25
N SER A 27 14.52 11.93 -3.37
CA SER A 27 13.34 12.74 -3.72
C SER A 27 13.69 13.86 -4.70
N LYS A 28 14.78 14.57 -4.44
CA LYS A 28 15.24 15.68 -5.27
C LYS A 28 15.64 15.24 -6.68
N TYR A 29 16.36 14.14 -6.81
CA TYR A 29 16.95 13.73 -8.10
C TYR A 29 16.15 12.65 -8.81
N LEU A 30 15.40 11.80 -8.09
CA LEU A 30 14.67 10.67 -8.64
C LEU A 30 13.15 10.74 -8.40
N GLY A 31 12.64 11.74 -7.69
CA GLY A 31 11.22 11.87 -7.38
C GLY A 31 10.33 11.88 -8.63
N TRP A 32 10.74 12.64 -9.67
CA TRP A 32 10.05 12.67 -10.97
C TRP A 32 9.98 11.28 -11.62
N MET A 33 11.02 10.47 -11.48
CA MET A 33 11.07 9.12 -12.04
C MET A 33 10.10 8.18 -11.30
N ILE A 34 10.02 8.28 -9.97
CA ILE A 34 9.08 7.51 -9.14
C ILE A 34 7.64 7.80 -9.58
N ILE A 35 7.30 9.08 -9.79
CA ILE A 35 5.98 9.51 -10.26
C ILE A 35 5.68 8.96 -11.66
N ILE A 36 6.62 9.08 -12.60
CA ILE A 36 6.46 8.55 -13.97
C ILE A 36 6.28 7.03 -13.95
N LEU A 37 7.05 6.30 -13.13
CA LEU A 37 6.93 4.85 -13.04
C LEU A 37 5.59 4.41 -12.47
N ALA A 38 5.08 5.06 -11.42
CA ALA A 38 3.76 4.76 -10.85
C ALA A 38 2.64 4.97 -11.89
N ASN A 39 2.64 6.11 -12.58
CA ASN A 39 1.73 6.39 -13.68
C ASN A 39 1.90 5.40 -14.85
N GLY A 40 3.13 5.10 -15.23
CA GLY A 40 3.45 4.15 -16.29
C GLY A 40 2.91 2.75 -16.00
N PHE A 41 3.02 2.25 -14.77
CA PHE A 41 2.47 0.97 -14.38
C PHE A 41 0.94 0.96 -14.38
N LEU A 42 0.30 2.07 -14.03
CA LEU A 42 -1.14 2.21 -14.12
C LEU A 42 -1.61 2.15 -15.59
N VAL A 43 -1.02 2.94 -16.46
CA VAL A 43 -1.33 2.96 -17.89
C VAL A 43 -1.05 1.59 -18.52
N PHE A 44 0.08 0.96 -18.20
CA PHE A 44 0.44 -0.37 -18.68
C PHE A 44 -0.57 -1.44 -18.25
N SER A 45 -0.96 -1.46 -16.98
CA SER A 45 -1.94 -2.41 -16.46
C SER A 45 -3.30 -2.25 -17.15
N ILE A 46 -3.79 -1.02 -17.29
CA ILE A 46 -5.05 -0.72 -17.97
C ILE A 46 -4.96 -1.11 -19.45
N TYR A 47 -3.87 -0.75 -20.13
CA TYR A 47 -3.65 -1.08 -21.53
C TYR A 47 -3.77 -2.59 -21.80
N LEU A 48 -3.19 -3.43 -20.94
CA LEU A 48 -3.22 -4.89 -21.12
C LEU A 48 -4.62 -5.47 -21.17
N ILE A 49 -5.60 -4.88 -20.48
CA ILE A 49 -7.00 -5.34 -20.48
C ILE A 49 -7.63 -5.25 -21.88
N PHE A 50 -7.18 -4.29 -22.70
CA PHE A 50 -7.73 -4.03 -24.02
C PHE A 50 -6.94 -4.69 -25.15
N THR A 51 -5.77 -5.28 -24.86
CA THR A 51 -4.92 -5.92 -25.86
C THR A 51 -5.38 -7.33 -26.22
N LYS A 52 -4.82 -7.87 -27.31
CA LYS A 52 -4.97 -9.28 -27.70
C LYS A 52 -4.41 -10.26 -26.65
N TYR A 53 -3.55 -9.80 -25.76
CA TYR A 53 -2.93 -10.62 -24.72
C TYR A 53 -3.81 -10.88 -23.51
N LYS A 54 -4.94 -10.18 -23.38
CA LYS A 54 -5.85 -10.24 -22.23
C LYS A 54 -6.31 -11.64 -21.83
N ASN A 55 -6.41 -12.56 -22.81
CA ASN A 55 -6.90 -13.91 -22.61
C ASN A 55 -5.77 -14.93 -22.35
N ILE A 56 -4.51 -14.52 -22.37
CA ILE A 56 -3.40 -15.42 -22.03
C ILE A 56 -3.53 -15.81 -20.56
N LYS A 57 -3.50 -17.12 -20.30
CA LYS A 57 -3.53 -17.66 -18.94
C LYS A 57 -2.12 -17.78 -18.36
N LEU A 58 -2.00 -17.46 -17.11
CA LEU A 58 -0.77 -17.64 -16.32
C LEU A 58 -0.58 -19.14 -16.04
N GLY A 59 0.37 -19.77 -16.70
CA GLY A 59 0.59 -21.22 -16.65
C GLY A 59 0.17 -21.97 -17.94
N GLY A 60 -0.22 -21.24 -19.00
CA GLY A 60 -0.57 -21.80 -20.29
C GLY A 60 -2.07 -22.07 -20.49
N PRO A 61 -2.48 -22.48 -21.71
CA PRO A 61 -3.90 -22.56 -22.09
C PRO A 61 -4.74 -23.51 -21.23
N SER A 62 -4.16 -24.61 -20.76
CA SER A 62 -4.81 -25.62 -19.93
C SER A 62 -4.75 -25.33 -18.43
N ALA A 63 -4.09 -24.25 -18.02
CA ALA A 63 -3.98 -23.93 -16.60
C ALA A 63 -5.34 -23.64 -15.97
N ILE A 64 -5.57 -24.20 -14.78
CA ILE A 64 -6.79 -24.04 -13.99
C ILE A 64 -6.45 -23.25 -12.73
N PRO A 65 -7.24 -22.24 -12.34
CA PRO A 65 -7.01 -21.49 -11.11
C PRO A 65 -6.98 -22.39 -9.87
N LYS A 66 -5.91 -22.23 -9.05
CA LYS A 66 -5.74 -23.01 -7.82
C LYS A 66 -6.79 -22.63 -6.76
N TYR A 67 -7.22 -21.39 -6.71
CA TYR A 67 -8.15 -20.85 -5.72
C TYR A 67 -9.46 -20.42 -6.36
N SER A 68 -10.59 -20.60 -5.65
CA SER A 68 -11.87 -20.00 -6.04
C SER A 68 -11.74 -18.47 -6.10
N TYR A 69 -12.67 -17.82 -6.80
CA TYR A 69 -12.62 -16.37 -6.96
C TYR A 69 -12.66 -15.65 -5.60
N THR A 70 -13.57 -16.07 -4.71
CA THR A 70 -13.71 -15.50 -3.35
C THR A 70 -12.44 -15.63 -2.51
N ASN A 71 -11.83 -16.82 -2.50
CA ASN A 71 -10.59 -17.02 -1.75
C ASN A 71 -9.42 -16.20 -2.32
N TRP A 72 -9.31 -16.13 -3.64
CA TRP A 72 -8.30 -15.32 -4.31
C TRP A 72 -8.44 -13.84 -3.98
N ILE A 73 -9.67 -13.28 -4.06
CA ILE A 73 -9.95 -11.89 -3.69
C ILE A 73 -9.68 -11.65 -2.19
N ALA A 74 -10.07 -12.58 -1.30
CA ALA A 74 -9.78 -12.46 0.13
C ALA A 74 -8.27 -12.40 0.41
N MET A 75 -7.47 -13.19 -0.31
CA MET A 75 -6.00 -13.17 -0.18
C MET A 75 -5.39 -11.90 -0.77
N LEU A 76 -5.90 -11.39 -1.89
CA LEU A 76 -5.50 -10.09 -2.46
C LEU A 76 -5.83 -8.95 -1.50
N PHE A 77 -7.04 -8.95 -0.97
CA PHE A 77 -7.50 -7.97 0.02
C PHE A 77 -6.59 -7.93 1.24
N SER A 78 -6.27 -9.09 1.80
CA SER A 78 -5.41 -9.20 2.97
C SER A 78 -3.96 -8.72 2.71
N ALA A 79 -3.48 -8.84 1.47
CA ALA A 79 -2.16 -8.33 1.09
C ALA A 79 -2.10 -6.79 1.06
N GLY A 80 -3.24 -6.13 0.90
CA GLY A 80 -3.33 -4.67 0.81
C GLY A 80 -3.89 -3.99 2.05
N LEU A 81 -4.66 -4.69 2.86
CA LEU A 81 -5.15 -4.19 4.14
C LEU A 81 -4.10 -4.44 5.22
N GLY A 82 -3.08 -3.64 5.17
CA GLY A 82 -2.12 -3.54 6.26
C GLY A 82 -2.58 -2.54 7.33
N ILE A 83 -1.84 -2.51 8.43
CA ILE A 83 -2.05 -1.59 9.54
C ILE A 83 -1.96 -0.12 9.10
N GLY A 84 -1.19 0.17 8.05
CA GLY A 84 -1.13 1.50 7.45
C GLY A 84 -2.49 2.01 7.00
N LEU A 85 -3.29 1.18 6.32
CA LEU A 85 -4.63 1.59 5.87
C LEU A 85 -5.59 1.82 7.05
N LEU A 86 -5.45 1.05 8.14
CA LEU A 86 -6.22 1.28 9.37
C LEU A 86 -5.92 2.64 10.00
N PHE A 87 -4.64 3.00 10.10
CA PHE A 87 -4.20 4.27 10.66
C PHE A 87 -4.52 5.45 9.73
N TYR A 88 -4.04 5.38 8.50
CA TYR A 88 -4.15 6.48 7.55
C TYR A 88 -5.55 6.65 6.96
N GLY A 89 -6.43 5.66 7.09
CA GLY A 89 -7.84 5.80 6.71
C GLY A 89 -8.57 6.93 7.44
N VAL A 90 -8.12 7.26 8.65
CA VAL A 90 -8.60 8.39 9.47
C VAL A 90 -7.63 9.56 9.42
N ALA A 91 -6.34 9.29 9.69
CA ALA A 91 -5.36 10.33 9.90
C ALA A 91 -5.02 11.11 8.63
N GLU A 92 -4.87 10.44 7.49
CA GLU A 92 -4.41 11.08 6.25
C GLU A 92 -5.38 12.13 5.71
N PRO A 93 -6.70 11.87 5.58
CA PRO A 93 -7.65 12.89 5.17
C PRO A 93 -7.64 14.13 6.06
N ILE A 94 -7.51 13.96 7.38
CA ILE A 94 -7.44 15.08 8.33
C ILE A 94 -6.13 15.86 8.16
N MET A 95 -5.01 15.15 8.03
CA MET A 95 -3.69 15.78 7.84
C MET A 95 -3.62 16.54 6.53
N HIS A 96 -4.22 16.03 5.46
CA HIS A 96 -4.28 16.75 4.20
C HIS A 96 -5.13 18.01 4.28
N LEU A 97 -6.27 17.99 5.00
CA LEU A 97 -7.06 19.20 5.23
C LEU A 97 -6.25 20.37 5.81
N SER A 98 -5.26 20.07 6.65
CA SER A 98 -4.46 21.09 7.34
C SER A 98 -3.12 21.39 6.70
N SER A 99 -2.56 20.48 5.87
CA SER A 99 -1.16 20.58 5.42
C SER A 99 -0.95 20.59 3.91
N TYR A 100 -1.96 20.28 3.11
CA TYR A 100 -1.80 20.29 1.65
C TYR A 100 -1.73 21.72 1.12
N PRO A 101 -0.69 22.09 0.34
CA PRO A 101 -0.48 23.49 -0.10
C PRO A 101 -1.56 24.03 -1.05
N GLY A 102 -2.28 23.15 -1.73
CA GLY A 102 -3.35 23.51 -2.67
C GLY A 102 -4.74 23.62 -2.04
N MET A 103 -4.85 23.75 -0.71
CA MET A 103 -6.13 24.02 -0.04
C MET A 103 -6.58 25.46 -0.27
N VAL A 104 -7.89 25.66 -0.35
CA VAL A 104 -8.52 26.95 -0.59
C VAL A 104 -9.12 27.45 0.73
N ASP A 105 -8.71 28.65 1.14
CA ASP A 105 -9.20 29.25 2.38
C ASP A 105 -10.72 29.41 2.35
N GLY A 106 -11.39 28.89 3.41
CA GLY A 106 -12.83 28.95 3.56
C GLY A 106 -13.65 27.98 2.70
N ASP A 107 -13.05 27.24 1.77
CA ASP A 107 -13.75 26.23 0.96
C ASP A 107 -13.56 24.81 1.53
N ILE A 108 -14.29 24.53 2.60
CA ILE A 108 -14.24 23.21 3.25
C ILE A 108 -14.73 22.09 2.33
N SER A 109 -15.65 22.36 1.42
CA SER A 109 -16.18 21.36 0.50
C SER A 109 -15.13 20.90 -0.51
N TYR A 110 -14.42 21.86 -1.12
CA TYR A 110 -13.29 21.57 -2.02
C TYR A 110 -12.18 20.86 -1.26
N ASN A 111 -11.79 21.38 -0.10
CA ASN A 111 -10.68 20.85 0.71
C ASN A 111 -10.94 19.42 1.18
N ALA A 112 -12.14 19.10 1.65
CA ALA A 112 -12.51 17.74 2.04
C ALA A 112 -12.46 16.76 0.86
N GLY A 113 -13.02 17.16 -0.29
CA GLY A 113 -12.94 16.36 -1.52
C GLY A 113 -11.50 16.13 -2.00
N LYS A 114 -10.65 17.17 -1.95
CA LYS A 114 -9.23 17.09 -2.32
C LYS A 114 -8.45 16.19 -1.34
N ALA A 115 -8.67 16.31 -0.04
CA ALA A 115 -8.02 15.51 0.99
C ALA A 115 -8.31 14.00 0.81
N ILE A 116 -9.57 13.62 0.64
CA ILE A 116 -9.96 12.23 0.34
C ILE A 116 -9.43 11.78 -1.01
N GLY A 117 -9.42 12.68 -2.01
CA GLY A 117 -8.86 12.41 -3.33
C GLY A 117 -7.37 12.06 -3.29
N LEU A 118 -6.58 12.80 -2.50
CA LEU A 118 -5.15 12.53 -2.29
C LEU A 118 -4.92 11.21 -1.55
N ALA A 119 -5.69 10.92 -0.50
CA ALA A 119 -5.62 9.64 0.18
C ALA A 119 -5.94 8.48 -0.79
N ASN A 120 -6.96 8.63 -1.65
CA ASN A 120 -7.25 7.65 -2.70
C ASN A 120 -6.16 7.54 -3.76
N LEU A 121 -5.44 8.61 -4.07
CA LEU A 121 -4.28 8.58 -4.96
C LEU A 121 -3.16 7.72 -4.37
N HIS A 122 -2.86 7.92 -3.09
CA HIS A 122 -1.76 7.24 -2.41
C HIS A 122 -2.03 5.75 -2.18
N TRP A 123 -3.26 5.37 -1.86
CA TRP A 123 -3.63 4.00 -1.48
C TRP A 123 -4.39 3.21 -2.56
N GLY A 124 -4.89 3.90 -3.59
CA GLY A 124 -5.73 3.32 -4.63
C GLY A 124 -4.95 2.86 -5.86
N LEU A 125 -5.45 3.28 -7.04
CA LEU A 125 -5.02 2.75 -8.34
C LEU A 125 -3.51 2.76 -8.57
N HIS A 126 -2.79 3.81 -8.19
CA HIS A 126 -1.35 3.93 -8.46
C HIS A 126 -0.53 2.93 -7.65
N GLY A 127 -0.81 2.79 -6.36
CA GLY A 127 -0.14 1.79 -5.51
C GLY A 127 -0.41 0.36 -6.01
N TRP A 128 -1.66 0.03 -6.28
CA TRP A 128 -2.04 -1.29 -6.78
C TRP A 128 -1.55 -1.56 -8.21
N ALA A 129 -1.34 -0.53 -9.02
CA ALA A 129 -0.74 -0.67 -10.34
C ALA A 129 0.71 -1.15 -10.27
N ILE A 130 1.49 -0.69 -9.28
CA ILE A 130 2.86 -1.18 -9.03
C ILE A 130 2.83 -2.69 -8.76
N TYR A 131 1.94 -3.15 -7.89
CA TYR A 131 1.80 -4.57 -7.58
C TYR A 131 1.22 -5.38 -8.76
N SER A 132 0.27 -4.80 -9.50
CA SER A 132 -0.33 -5.44 -10.67
C SER A 132 0.71 -5.67 -11.77
N ALA A 133 1.46 -4.65 -12.15
CA ALA A 133 2.47 -4.74 -13.19
C ALA A 133 3.57 -5.74 -12.82
N LEU A 134 4.17 -5.60 -11.64
CA LEU A 134 5.26 -6.48 -11.20
C LEU A 134 4.77 -7.91 -10.94
N GLY A 135 3.61 -8.08 -10.30
CA GLY A 135 3.02 -9.41 -10.06
C GLY A 135 2.69 -10.16 -11.35
N LEU A 136 2.18 -9.44 -12.35
CA LEU A 136 1.96 -10.02 -13.69
C LEU A 136 3.27 -10.42 -14.36
N CYS A 137 4.30 -9.59 -14.27
CA CYS A 137 5.61 -9.91 -14.80
C CYS A 137 6.21 -11.16 -14.12
N PHE A 138 6.12 -11.27 -12.79
CA PHE A 138 6.53 -12.47 -12.06
C PHE A 138 5.77 -13.72 -12.49
N ALA A 139 4.44 -13.64 -12.52
CA ALA A 139 3.61 -14.77 -12.91
C ALA A 139 3.91 -15.22 -14.35
N PHE A 140 4.04 -14.27 -15.28
CA PHE A 140 4.34 -14.58 -16.67
C PHE A 140 5.77 -15.14 -16.85
N ALA A 141 6.77 -14.53 -16.22
CA ALA A 141 8.15 -15.00 -16.28
C ALA A 141 8.28 -16.44 -15.74
N THR A 142 7.65 -16.71 -14.61
CA THR A 142 7.74 -18.04 -13.98
C THR A 142 6.87 -19.07 -14.67
N TYR A 143 5.59 -18.79 -14.86
CA TYR A 143 4.64 -19.81 -15.31
C TYR A 143 4.62 -20.00 -16.83
N ASN A 144 4.90 -18.95 -17.60
CA ASN A 144 4.87 -19.01 -19.05
C ASN A 144 6.25 -19.08 -19.71
N LYS A 145 7.30 -18.64 -19.00
CA LYS A 145 8.68 -18.66 -19.51
C LYS A 145 9.60 -19.62 -18.74
N ASN A 146 9.10 -20.29 -17.71
CA ASN A 146 9.84 -21.23 -16.86
C ASN A 146 11.11 -20.63 -16.23
N LEU A 147 11.09 -19.32 -15.92
CA LEU A 147 12.19 -18.66 -15.21
C LEU A 147 12.02 -18.85 -13.69
N PRO A 148 13.13 -18.80 -12.92
CA PRO A 148 13.06 -18.90 -11.46
C PRO A 148 12.15 -17.85 -10.84
N PHE A 149 11.47 -18.21 -9.73
CA PHE A 149 10.54 -17.34 -9.02
C PHE A 149 11.28 -16.33 -8.13
N ARG A 150 11.93 -15.34 -8.75
CA ARG A 150 12.78 -14.34 -8.08
C ARG A 150 12.85 -13.04 -8.90
N VAL A 151 13.25 -11.94 -8.23
CA VAL A 151 13.24 -10.58 -8.83
C VAL A 151 14.15 -10.48 -10.06
N SER A 152 15.35 -11.08 -10.01
CA SER A 152 16.29 -11.08 -11.13
C SER A 152 15.70 -11.67 -12.43
N SER A 153 14.70 -12.53 -12.33
CA SER A 153 14.01 -13.12 -13.50
C SER A 153 13.18 -12.11 -14.28
N LEU A 154 12.74 -11.00 -13.65
CA LEU A 154 12.01 -9.93 -14.33
C LEU A 154 12.86 -9.20 -15.38
N LEU A 155 14.17 -9.20 -15.20
CA LEU A 155 15.13 -8.58 -16.13
C LEU A 155 15.53 -9.51 -17.29
N GLY A 156 14.84 -10.64 -17.41
CA GLY A 156 14.97 -11.59 -18.50
C GLY A 156 16.03 -12.68 -18.26
N SER A 157 16.05 -13.66 -19.16
CA SER A 157 16.88 -14.87 -19.01
C SER A 157 18.39 -14.58 -18.96
N LYS A 158 18.87 -13.54 -19.65
CA LYS A 158 20.29 -13.17 -19.63
C LYS A 158 20.76 -12.79 -18.22
N VAL A 159 19.94 -11.99 -17.51
CA VAL A 159 20.21 -11.56 -16.13
C VAL A 159 19.98 -12.71 -15.16
N ALA A 160 18.87 -13.42 -15.29
CA ALA A 160 18.52 -14.55 -14.44
C ALA A 160 19.58 -15.67 -14.46
N ASN A 161 20.26 -15.87 -15.59
CA ASN A 161 21.31 -16.88 -15.76
C ASN A 161 22.72 -16.38 -15.41
N ASN A 162 22.90 -15.08 -15.23
CA ASN A 162 24.15 -14.50 -14.74
C ASN A 162 24.14 -14.53 -13.20
N LYS A 163 24.71 -15.60 -12.62
CA LYS A 163 24.63 -15.87 -11.18
C LYS A 163 25.06 -14.70 -10.29
N PRO A 164 26.21 -14.03 -10.46
CA PRO A 164 26.58 -12.88 -9.63
C PRO A 164 25.57 -11.74 -9.70
N LEU A 165 25.16 -11.34 -10.91
CA LEU A 165 24.23 -10.24 -11.12
C LEU A 165 22.85 -10.57 -10.56
N ALA A 166 22.34 -11.79 -10.79
CA ALA A 166 21.07 -12.25 -10.25
C ALA A 166 21.05 -12.23 -8.72
N VAL A 167 22.09 -12.74 -8.08
CA VAL A 167 22.23 -12.75 -6.62
C VAL A 167 22.27 -11.33 -6.06
N THR A 168 23.01 -10.41 -6.68
CA THR A 168 23.06 -9.01 -6.24
C THR A 168 21.67 -8.35 -6.29
N ILE A 169 20.94 -8.52 -7.40
CA ILE A 169 19.59 -7.96 -7.55
C ILE A 169 18.62 -8.57 -6.52
N ASP A 170 18.67 -9.88 -6.33
CA ASP A 170 17.79 -10.56 -5.38
C ASP A 170 18.10 -10.16 -3.93
N ILE A 171 19.38 -9.93 -3.57
CA ILE A 171 19.77 -9.40 -2.25
C ILE A 171 19.23 -7.97 -2.06
N ILE A 172 19.41 -7.10 -3.04
CA ILE A 172 18.88 -5.73 -2.97
C ILE A 172 17.36 -5.78 -2.74
N ALA A 173 16.63 -6.60 -3.47
CA ALA A 173 15.19 -6.76 -3.32
C ALA A 173 14.79 -7.27 -1.92
N ILE A 174 15.54 -8.22 -1.35
CA ILE A 174 15.30 -8.72 0.01
C ILE A 174 15.55 -7.62 1.04
N VAL A 175 16.67 -6.89 0.94
CA VAL A 175 17.01 -5.80 1.86
C VAL A 175 15.93 -4.72 1.81
N THR A 176 15.52 -4.30 0.62
CA THR A 176 14.45 -3.31 0.43
C THR A 176 13.13 -3.78 1.07
N THR A 177 12.77 -5.05 0.89
CA THR A 177 11.59 -5.65 1.50
C THR A 177 11.66 -5.65 3.03
N VAL A 178 12.82 -5.97 3.62
CA VAL A 178 13.03 -5.94 5.07
C VAL A 178 12.76 -4.54 5.62
N PHE A 179 13.29 -3.49 4.99
CA PHE A 179 13.00 -2.10 5.39
C PHE A 179 11.50 -1.76 5.28
N GLY A 180 10.83 -2.17 4.20
CA GLY A 180 9.38 -1.98 4.04
C GLY A 180 8.57 -2.67 5.14
N VAL A 181 8.89 -3.93 5.48
CA VAL A 181 8.26 -4.68 6.57
C VAL A 181 8.49 -4.00 7.91
N THR A 182 9.72 -3.57 8.19
CA THR A 182 10.08 -2.91 9.45
C THR A 182 9.29 -1.61 9.64
N THR A 183 9.12 -0.81 8.59
CA THR A 183 8.29 0.41 8.61
C THR A 183 6.84 0.07 9.00
N SER A 184 6.26 -0.96 8.41
CA SER A 184 4.88 -1.37 8.73
C SER A 184 4.74 -1.93 10.14
N LEU A 185 5.73 -2.70 10.62
CA LEU A 185 5.74 -3.20 12.00
C LEU A 185 5.85 -2.04 13.00
N GLY A 186 6.68 -1.03 12.71
CA GLY A 186 6.82 0.17 13.53
C GLY A 186 5.50 0.92 13.66
N LEU A 187 4.88 1.29 12.53
CA LEU A 187 3.58 1.98 12.51
C LEU A 187 2.50 1.17 13.24
N GLY A 188 2.49 -0.14 13.03
CA GLY A 188 1.54 -1.04 13.69
C GLY A 188 1.72 -1.11 15.18
N THR A 189 2.95 -1.14 15.63
CA THR A 189 3.28 -1.17 17.04
C THR A 189 2.85 0.12 17.73
N GLU A 190 3.13 1.27 17.12
CA GLU A 190 2.70 2.58 17.64
C GLU A 190 1.16 2.65 17.74
N GLN A 191 0.43 2.24 16.71
CA GLN A 191 -1.03 2.25 16.71
C GLN A 191 -1.62 1.32 17.77
N ILE A 192 -1.12 0.09 17.91
CA ILE A 192 -1.57 -0.85 18.94
C ILE A 192 -1.23 -0.33 20.33
N SER A 193 -0.03 0.21 20.52
CA SER A 193 0.41 0.77 21.80
C SER A 193 -0.49 1.94 22.22
N ALA A 194 -0.77 2.88 21.33
CA ALA A 194 -1.67 4.00 21.58
C ALA A 194 -3.10 3.52 21.89
N GLY A 195 -3.63 2.54 21.13
CA GLY A 195 -4.93 1.95 21.38
C GLY A 195 -5.03 1.27 22.76
N LEU A 196 -4.03 0.49 23.15
CA LEU A 196 -3.97 -0.16 24.47
C LEU A 196 -3.82 0.87 25.60
N SER A 197 -3.06 1.93 25.39
CA SER A 197 -2.94 3.04 26.35
C SER A 197 -4.29 3.71 26.59
N HIS A 198 -5.05 3.95 25.53
CA HIS A 198 -6.35 4.61 25.64
C HIS A 198 -7.45 3.72 26.27
N ILE A 199 -7.48 2.41 25.91
CA ILE A 199 -8.57 1.51 26.33
C ILE A 199 -8.36 0.92 27.72
N ILE A 200 -7.13 0.49 28.04
CA ILE A 200 -6.80 -0.23 29.27
C ILE A 200 -5.59 0.36 30.03
N SER A 201 -5.22 1.59 29.71
CA SER A 201 -4.20 2.39 30.40
C SER A 201 -2.82 1.72 30.48
N ILE A 202 -2.46 0.89 29.49
CA ILE A 202 -1.10 0.35 29.38
C ILE A 202 -0.17 1.45 28.90
N GLN A 203 0.89 1.73 29.65
CA GLN A 203 1.84 2.78 29.30
C GLN A 203 2.59 2.47 28.00
N GLU A 204 2.81 3.47 27.18
CA GLU A 204 3.55 3.38 25.92
C GLU A 204 5.07 3.32 26.14
N THR A 205 5.53 2.33 26.89
CA THR A 205 6.95 2.11 27.19
C THR A 205 7.63 1.32 26.06
N PHE A 206 8.96 1.46 25.98
CA PHE A 206 9.76 0.66 25.04
C PHE A 206 9.54 -0.85 25.22
N SER A 207 9.51 -1.32 26.48
CA SER A 207 9.30 -2.74 26.78
C SER A 207 7.95 -3.25 26.27
N ASN A 208 6.88 -2.46 26.45
CA ASN A 208 5.54 -2.83 25.95
C ASN A 208 5.49 -2.84 24.42
N LYS A 209 6.14 -1.89 23.76
CA LYS A 209 6.27 -1.87 22.30
C LYS A 209 7.06 -3.09 21.78
N MET A 210 8.15 -3.47 22.43
CA MET A 210 8.90 -4.69 22.09
C MET A 210 8.08 -5.96 22.29
N LEU A 211 7.24 -6.04 23.32
CA LEU A 211 6.33 -7.15 23.52
C LEU A 211 5.28 -7.24 22.40
N ILE A 212 4.72 -6.11 21.97
CA ILE A 212 3.78 -6.05 20.85
C ILE A 212 4.45 -6.57 19.57
N ILE A 213 5.66 -6.10 19.25
CA ILE A 213 6.44 -6.56 18.09
C ILE A 213 6.66 -8.08 18.16
N LEU A 214 7.05 -8.60 19.32
CA LEU A 214 7.25 -10.04 19.52
C LEU A 214 5.98 -10.83 19.23
N VAL A 215 4.85 -10.42 19.81
CA VAL A 215 3.55 -11.10 19.62
C VAL A 215 3.13 -11.10 18.15
N ILE A 216 3.21 -9.94 17.48
CA ILE A 216 2.86 -9.84 16.05
C ILE A 216 3.77 -10.74 15.21
N THR A 217 5.07 -10.71 15.49
CA THR A 217 6.06 -11.54 14.79
C THR A 217 5.78 -13.03 14.97
N LEU A 218 5.46 -13.47 16.19
CA LEU A 218 5.13 -14.87 16.46
C LEU A 218 3.85 -15.32 15.72
N ILE A 219 2.81 -14.47 15.68
CA ILE A 219 1.59 -14.75 14.91
C ILE A 219 1.93 -14.87 13.41
N GLY A 220 2.74 -13.95 12.89
CA GLY A 220 3.20 -13.98 11.50
C GLY A 220 4.01 -15.26 11.18
N LEU A 221 4.97 -15.61 12.01
CA LEU A 221 5.78 -16.82 11.88
C LEU A 221 4.91 -18.07 11.90
N LEU A 222 3.96 -18.18 12.84
CA LEU A 222 3.03 -19.29 12.91
C LEU A 222 2.19 -19.39 11.62
N SER A 223 1.66 -18.28 11.14
CA SER A 223 0.88 -18.23 9.90
C SER A 223 1.68 -18.71 8.68
N VAL A 224 2.93 -18.27 8.56
CA VAL A 224 3.83 -18.66 7.45
C VAL A 224 4.24 -20.12 7.56
N SER A 225 4.53 -20.62 8.78
CA SER A 225 4.95 -22.01 9.01
C SER A 225 3.84 -23.03 8.67
N LEU A 226 2.57 -22.64 8.83
CA LEU A 226 1.42 -23.45 8.43
C LEU A 226 1.15 -23.42 6.90
N GLY A 227 1.87 -22.59 6.16
CA GLY A 227 1.80 -22.48 4.71
C GLY A 227 0.61 -21.71 4.16
N LEU A 228 0.56 -21.59 2.83
CA LEU A 228 -0.43 -20.77 2.12
C LEU A 228 -1.87 -21.22 2.35
N ASP A 229 -2.13 -22.52 2.32
CA ASP A 229 -3.50 -23.06 2.33
C ASP A 229 -4.11 -23.12 3.74
N SER A 230 -3.28 -23.30 4.77
CA SER A 230 -3.74 -23.51 6.16
C SER A 230 -3.50 -22.31 7.07
N GLY A 231 -2.42 -21.56 6.86
CA GLY A 231 -2.06 -20.39 7.66
C GLY A 231 -2.53 -19.10 7.02
N ILE A 232 -1.85 -18.69 5.95
CA ILE A 232 -2.04 -17.39 5.32
C ILE A 232 -3.49 -17.20 4.83
N LYS A 233 -4.07 -18.21 4.16
CA LYS A 233 -5.46 -18.13 3.66
C LYS A 233 -6.47 -17.94 4.80
N LYS A 234 -6.34 -18.69 5.91
CA LYS A 234 -7.28 -18.57 7.04
C LYS A 234 -7.14 -17.22 7.74
N LEU A 235 -5.90 -16.77 7.98
CA LEU A 235 -5.66 -15.45 8.56
C LEU A 235 -6.20 -14.33 7.67
N SER A 236 -6.03 -14.45 6.34
CA SER A 236 -6.59 -13.52 5.37
C SER A 236 -8.12 -13.46 5.42
N GLN A 237 -8.79 -14.60 5.57
CA GLN A 237 -10.24 -14.65 5.69
C GLN A 237 -10.73 -13.98 6.99
N ILE A 238 -10.06 -14.24 8.12
CA ILE A 238 -10.36 -13.60 9.40
C ILE A 238 -10.18 -12.08 9.29
N ASN A 239 -9.04 -11.64 8.75
CA ASN A 239 -8.75 -10.21 8.56
C ASN A 239 -9.82 -9.53 7.69
N MET A 240 -10.24 -10.16 6.59
CA MET A 240 -11.30 -9.64 5.73
C MET A 240 -12.63 -9.50 6.48
N VAL A 241 -13.02 -10.50 7.28
CA VAL A 241 -14.26 -10.44 8.06
C VAL A 241 -14.20 -9.31 9.09
N LEU A 242 -13.09 -9.21 9.83
CA LEU A 242 -12.91 -8.14 10.83
C LEU A 242 -12.94 -6.76 10.18
N ALA A 243 -12.30 -6.58 9.03
CA ALA A 243 -12.30 -5.34 8.28
C ALA A 243 -13.72 -4.95 7.81
N ILE A 244 -14.49 -5.92 7.29
CA ILE A 244 -15.89 -5.68 6.88
C ILE A 244 -16.77 -5.31 8.09
N VAL A 245 -16.61 -6.00 9.22
CA VAL A 245 -17.37 -5.70 10.45
C VAL A 245 -17.05 -4.29 10.94
N LEU A 246 -15.76 -3.91 10.97
CA LEU A 246 -15.34 -2.57 11.40
C LEU A 246 -15.87 -1.48 10.46
N LEU A 247 -15.77 -1.71 9.15
CA LEU A 247 -16.27 -0.79 8.13
C LEU A 247 -17.81 -0.63 8.24
N ALA A 248 -18.52 -1.75 8.41
CA ALA A 248 -19.97 -1.72 8.59
C ALA A 248 -20.36 -1.02 9.90
N PHE A 249 -19.60 -1.22 10.98
CA PHE A 249 -19.83 -0.54 12.25
C PHE A 249 -19.74 0.98 12.11
N VAL A 250 -18.63 1.49 11.54
CA VAL A 250 -18.46 2.94 11.35
C VAL A 250 -19.51 3.50 10.41
N PHE A 251 -19.86 2.77 9.35
CA PHE A 251 -20.89 3.19 8.41
C PHE A 251 -22.29 3.28 9.03
N LEU A 252 -22.67 2.29 9.82
CA LEU A 252 -24.03 2.20 10.39
C LEU A 252 -24.23 3.09 11.63
N PHE A 253 -23.20 3.22 12.47
CA PHE A 253 -23.27 3.97 13.73
C PHE A 253 -22.68 5.39 13.63
N GLY A 254 -21.99 5.69 12.54
CA GLY A 254 -21.48 7.02 12.22
C GLY A 254 -22.52 7.91 11.51
N PRO A 255 -22.08 9.03 10.93
CA PRO A 255 -22.95 9.95 10.19
C PRO A 255 -23.31 9.38 8.80
N THR A 256 -24.07 8.30 8.72
CA THR A 256 -24.34 7.50 7.52
C THR A 256 -24.77 8.33 6.32
N VAL A 257 -25.75 9.23 6.51
CA VAL A 257 -26.28 10.07 5.40
C VAL A 257 -25.18 10.99 4.85
N PHE A 258 -24.37 11.59 5.72
CA PHE A 258 -23.22 12.40 5.32
C PHE A 258 -22.21 11.55 4.54
N ILE A 259 -21.85 10.37 5.05
CA ILE A 259 -20.89 9.45 4.42
C ILE A 259 -21.35 9.06 3.01
N VAL A 260 -22.63 8.71 2.81
CA VAL A 260 -23.17 8.33 1.50
C VAL A 260 -23.08 9.48 0.50
N ASN A 261 -23.50 10.68 0.90
CA ASN A 261 -23.40 11.86 0.04
C ASN A 261 -21.93 12.21 -0.28
N ALA A 262 -21.07 12.15 0.73
CA ALA A 262 -19.65 12.42 0.56
C ALA A 262 -18.95 11.39 -0.35
N LEU A 263 -19.30 10.10 -0.29
CA LEU A 263 -18.77 9.08 -1.19
C LEU A 263 -19.02 9.42 -2.66
N VAL A 264 -20.23 9.87 -3.00
CA VAL A 264 -20.59 10.29 -4.37
C VAL A 264 -19.77 11.51 -4.78
N GLN A 265 -19.70 12.52 -3.92
CA GLN A 265 -18.95 13.76 -4.18
C GLN A 265 -17.43 13.48 -4.30
N ASN A 266 -16.88 12.65 -3.43
CA ASN A 266 -15.45 12.29 -3.43
C ASN A 266 -15.05 11.50 -4.68
N PHE A 267 -15.94 10.69 -5.24
CA PHE A 267 -15.67 10.04 -6.52
C PHE A 267 -15.47 11.07 -7.63
N GLY A 268 -16.37 12.05 -7.72
CA GLY A 268 -16.23 13.16 -8.68
C GLY A 268 -14.96 13.99 -8.44
N ALA A 269 -14.67 14.34 -7.19
CA ALA A 269 -13.47 15.07 -6.82
C ALA A 269 -12.18 14.30 -7.18
N TYR A 270 -12.13 12.99 -6.86
CA TYR A 270 -10.99 12.13 -7.21
C TYR A 270 -10.74 12.08 -8.72
N VAL A 271 -11.77 11.81 -9.52
CA VAL A 271 -11.65 11.73 -10.98
C VAL A 271 -11.22 13.07 -11.58
N ASN A 272 -11.78 14.18 -11.10
CA ASN A 272 -11.47 15.53 -11.59
C ASN A 272 -10.02 15.94 -11.30
N THR A 273 -9.48 15.57 -10.14
CA THR A 273 -8.13 15.98 -9.71
C THR A 273 -7.06 14.90 -9.96
N LEU A 274 -7.44 13.72 -10.47
CA LEU A 274 -6.56 12.57 -10.58
C LEU A 274 -5.29 12.85 -11.40
N ILE A 275 -5.43 13.41 -12.60
CA ILE A 275 -4.29 13.66 -13.50
C ILE A 275 -3.37 14.72 -12.91
N GLU A 276 -3.94 15.84 -12.44
CA GLU A 276 -3.21 16.90 -11.78
C GLU A 276 -2.40 16.37 -10.60
N SER A 277 -3.05 15.68 -9.65
CA SER A 277 -2.40 15.17 -8.44
C SER A 277 -1.38 14.07 -8.74
N ALA A 278 -1.65 13.19 -9.72
CA ALA A 278 -0.76 12.10 -10.10
C ALA A 278 0.48 12.55 -10.88
N THR A 279 0.49 13.75 -11.43
CA THR A 279 1.62 14.32 -12.18
C THR A 279 2.28 15.50 -11.47
N TRP A 280 1.75 15.93 -10.33
CA TRP A 280 2.30 17.04 -9.58
C TRP A 280 3.65 16.66 -8.97
N THR A 281 4.66 17.49 -9.16
CA THR A 281 6.05 17.26 -8.72
C THR A 281 6.55 18.36 -7.78
N GLU A 282 5.68 19.28 -7.38
CA GLU A 282 6.01 20.42 -6.49
C GLU A 282 7.17 21.30 -7.02
N VAL A 283 7.37 21.33 -8.35
CA VAL A 283 8.53 22.02 -8.96
C VAL A 283 8.47 23.53 -8.82
N TYR A 284 7.28 24.11 -8.66
CA TYR A 284 7.05 25.56 -8.49
C TYR A 284 6.77 25.96 -7.04
N ASP A 285 6.68 25.00 -6.13
CA ASP A 285 6.43 25.20 -4.71
C ASP A 285 7.63 24.69 -3.89
N SER A 286 7.73 25.09 -2.63
CA SER A 286 8.81 24.69 -1.73
C SER A 286 8.28 24.18 -0.39
N SER A 287 7.08 23.60 -0.39
CA SER A 287 6.43 23.14 0.84
C SER A 287 7.00 21.84 1.42
N SER A 288 7.71 21.06 0.60
CA SER A 288 8.18 19.70 0.91
C SER A 288 7.05 18.68 1.16
N TRP A 289 5.80 19.03 0.83
CA TRP A 289 4.65 18.15 1.02
C TRP A 289 4.75 16.89 0.16
N GLN A 290 5.14 17.07 -1.11
CA GLN A 290 5.30 15.99 -2.07
C GLN A 290 6.31 14.92 -1.60
N ASN A 291 7.42 15.36 -1.01
CA ASN A 291 8.42 14.47 -0.42
C ASN A 291 7.87 13.68 0.78
N SER A 292 7.11 14.36 1.64
CA SER A 292 6.57 13.77 2.87
C SER A 292 5.39 12.83 2.61
N TRP A 293 4.69 12.96 1.48
CA TRP A 293 3.47 12.22 1.18
C TRP A 293 3.57 11.36 -0.08
N THR A 294 3.39 11.92 -1.27
CA THR A 294 3.27 11.10 -2.49
C THR A 294 4.54 10.31 -2.79
N LEU A 295 5.71 10.94 -2.69
CA LEU A 295 6.99 10.25 -2.91
C LEU A 295 7.30 9.22 -1.82
N PHE A 296 6.96 9.53 -0.57
CA PHE A 296 7.06 8.58 0.53
C PHE A 296 6.18 7.35 0.27
N TYR A 297 4.89 7.54 -0.06
CA TYR A 297 3.99 6.43 -0.33
C TYR A 297 4.43 5.60 -1.53
N TYR A 298 4.74 6.23 -2.65
CA TYR A 298 5.16 5.46 -3.84
C TYR A 298 6.47 4.71 -3.59
N SER A 299 7.42 5.30 -2.87
CA SER A 299 8.65 4.62 -2.46
C SER A 299 8.35 3.43 -1.55
N TRP A 300 7.40 3.57 -0.64
CA TRP A 300 6.94 2.48 0.23
C TRP A 300 6.27 1.35 -0.58
N TRP A 301 5.39 1.66 -1.53
CA TRP A 301 4.83 0.68 -2.46
C TRP A 301 5.91 -0.04 -3.27
N PHE A 302 6.90 0.68 -3.78
CA PHE A 302 8.04 0.07 -4.49
C PHE A 302 8.89 -0.81 -3.58
N ALA A 303 9.13 -0.43 -2.34
CA ALA A 303 9.87 -1.24 -1.37
C ALA A 303 9.17 -2.57 -1.06
N TRP A 304 7.84 -2.57 -0.96
CA TRP A 304 7.04 -3.76 -0.74
C TRP A 304 6.82 -4.61 -2.00
N ALA A 305 6.95 -4.01 -3.17
CA ALA A 305 6.57 -4.63 -4.43
C ALA A 305 7.25 -6.00 -4.70
N PRO A 306 8.54 -6.22 -4.42
CA PRO A 306 9.15 -7.53 -4.63
C PRO A 306 8.44 -8.64 -3.87
N PHE A 307 8.11 -8.41 -2.61
CA PHE A 307 7.45 -9.40 -1.75
C PHE A 307 5.98 -9.61 -2.09
N VAL A 308 5.21 -8.51 -2.15
CA VAL A 308 3.75 -8.58 -2.38
C VAL A 308 3.45 -9.08 -3.78
N SER A 309 4.21 -8.64 -4.78
CA SER A 309 4.03 -9.08 -6.17
C SER A 309 4.34 -10.57 -6.37
N LEU A 310 5.37 -11.11 -5.68
CA LEU A 310 5.64 -12.55 -5.65
C LEU A 310 4.46 -13.33 -5.04
N PHE A 311 3.91 -12.85 -3.93
CA PHE A 311 2.74 -13.46 -3.32
C PHE A 311 1.53 -13.44 -4.25
N ILE A 312 1.21 -12.27 -4.84
CA ILE A 312 0.10 -12.11 -5.79
C ILE A 312 0.28 -13.05 -6.99
N ALA A 313 1.48 -13.16 -7.54
CA ALA A 313 1.77 -14.07 -8.64
C ALA A 313 1.49 -15.53 -8.24
N ARG A 314 1.92 -15.96 -7.03
CA ARG A 314 1.70 -17.34 -6.54
C ARG A 314 0.23 -17.71 -6.42
N ILE A 315 -0.60 -16.81 -5.94
CA ILE A 315 -2.02 -17.08 -5.74
C ILE A 315 -2.83 -16.96 -7.04
N SER A 316 -2.24 -16.44 -8.11
CA SER A 316 -2.92 -16.12 -9.38
C SER A 316 -2.68 -17.13 -10.50
N TYR A 317 -2.03 -18.27 -10.25
CA TYR A 317 -1.86 -19.32 -11.25
C TYR A 317 -3.21 -19.71 -11.89
N GLY A 318 -3.23 -19.86 -13.22
CA GLY A 318 -4.40 -20.22 -13.99
C GLY A 318 -5.36 -19.07 -14.35
N ARG A 319 -5.16 -17.86 -13.76
CA ARG A 319 -5.94 -16.67 -14.13
C ARG A 319 -5.48 -16.14 -15.50
N SER A 320 -6.41 -15.55 -16.26
CA SER A 320 -6.05 -14.78 -17.46
C SER A 320 -5.44 -13.42 -17.06
N ILE A 321 -4.68 -12.80 -17.98
CA ILE A 321 -4.11 -11.45 -17.76
C ILE A 321 -5.22 -10.46 -17.41
N LYS A 322 -6.37 -10.51 -18.10
CA LYS A 322 -7.51 -9.64 -17.81
C LYS A 322 -8.04 -9.86 -16.40
N GLU A 323 -8.29 -11.10 -15.99
CA GLU A 323 -8.76 -11.42 -14.64
C GLU A 323 -7.75 -10.97 -13.59
N PHE A 324 -6.47 -11.20 -13.85
CA PHE A 324 -5.38 -10.79 -12.95
C PHE A 324 -5.39 -9.28 -12.76
N VAL A 325 -5.36 -8.50 -13.84
CA VAL A 325 -5.31 -7.04 -13.75
C VAL A 325 -6.58 -6.49 -13.10
N ILE A 326 -7.76 -6.98 -13.49
CA ILE A 326 -9.02 -6.52 -12.86
C ILE A 326 -9.02 -6.84 -11.37
N GLY A 327 -8.64 -8.05 -10.98
CA GLY A 327 -8.63 -8.47 -9.58
C GLY A 327 -7.60 -7.75 -8.73
N VAL A 328 -6.39 -7.53 -9.26
CA VAL A 328 -5.28 -6.92 -8.49
C VAL A 328 -5.35 -5.40 -8.48
N LEU A 329 -5.78 -4.77 -9.58
CA LEU A 329 -5.82 -3.32 -9.69
C LEU A 329 -7.14 -2.72 -9.17
N PHE A 330 -8.28 -3.17 -9.70
CA PHE A 330 -9.54 -2.48 -9.44
C PHE A 330 -10.23 -2.92 -8.16
N VAL A 331 -10.18 -4.22 -7.81
CA VAL A 331 -10.91 -4.70 -6.62
C VAL A 331 -10.35 -4.09 -5.33
N PRO A 332 -9.04 -4.15 -5.07
CA PRO A 332 -8.48 -3.51 -3.88
C PRO A 332 -8.61 -1.98 -3.90
N SER A 333 -8.47 -1.34 -5.07
CA SER A 333 -8.64 0.11 -5.18
C SER A 333 -10.07 0.55 -4.85
N LEU A 334 -11.08 -0.23 -5.26
CA LEU A 334 -12.47 0.04 -4.86
C LEU A 334 -12.67 -0.10 -3.35
N ILE A 335 -12.05 -1.09 -2.75
CA ILE A 335 -12.13 -1.30 -1.30
C ILE A 335 -11.46 -0.13 -0.56
N VAL A 336 -10.29 0.32 -1.04
CA VAL A 336 -9.61 1.50 -0.52
C VAL A 336 -10.49 2.74 -0.64
N PHE A 337 -11.12 2.94 -1.79
CA PHE A 337 -12.04 4.06 -2.00
C PHE A 337 -13.21 4.06 -0.99
N LEU A 338 -13.80 2.89 -0.74
CA LEU A 338 -14.84 2.74 0.29
C LEU A 338 -14.28 2.96 1.70
N TRP A 339 -13.08 2.45 1.96
CA TRP A 339 -12.41 2.59 3.26
C TRP A 339 -12.13 4.05 3.59
N MET A 340 -11.39 4.75 2.71
CA MET A 340 -11.08 6.17 2.86
C MET A 340 -12.36 7.02 2.88
N GLY A 341 -13.34 6.64 2.07
CA GLY A 341 -14.62 7.34 2.01
C GLY A 341 -15.47 7.17 3.27
N ILE A 342 -15.44 6.03 3.94
CA ILE A 342 -16.21 5.82 5.19
C ILE A 342 -15.46 6.39 6.39
N PHE A 343 -14.23 5.95 6.62
CA PHE A 343 -13.45 6.38 7.80
C PHE A 343 -13.02 7.84 7.70
N GLY A 344 -12.51 8.27 6.54
CA GLY A 344 -12.05 9.63 6.33
C GLY A 344 -13.19 10.65 6.42
N ASN A 345 -14.34 10.36 5.81
CA ASN A 345 -15.48 11.28 5.92
C ASN A 345 -16.12 11.28 7.32
N ALA A 346 -16.12 10.16 8.04
CA ALA A 346 -16.56 10.15 9.44
C ALA A 346 -15.65 11.05 10.30
N ALA A 347 -14.35 10.99 10.09
CA ALA A 347 -13.37 11.83 10.78
C ALA A 347 -13.49 13.32 10.37
N ILE A 348 -13.59 13.62 9.08
CA ILE A 348 -13.81 14.99 8.59
C ILE A 348 -15.12 15.57 9.15
N HIS A 349 -16.18 14.77 9.22
CA HIS A 349 -17.46 15.20 9.81
C HIS A 349 -17.31 15.65 11.26
N GLN A 350 -16.50 14.97 12.06
CA GLN A 350 -16.20 15.40 13.43
C GLN A 350 -15.46 16.74 13.44
N VAL A 351 -14.39 16.88 12.66
CA VAL A 351 -13.58 18.11 12.58
C VAL A 351 -14.40 19.33 12.12
N ILE A 352 -15.39 19.13 11.25
CA ILE A 352 -16.22 20.25 10.75
C ILE A 352 -17.27 20.67 11.77
N ASN A 353 -17.73 19.76 12.66
CA ASN A 353 -18.81 20.02 13.60
C ASN A 353 -18.33 20.31 15.04
N GLU A 354 -17.00 20.23 15.31
CA GLU A 354 -16.35 20.68 16.53
C GLU A 354 -15.91 22.15 16.41
#